data_7b5b5307c1029b3a15ac347887e99bb0
#
_entry.id   7b5b5307c1029b3a15ac347887e99bb0
#
_cell.length_a   1.000
_cell.length_b   1.000
_cell.length_c   1.000
_cell.angle_alpha   90.00
_cell.angle_beta   90.00
_cell.angle_gamma   90.00
#
_symmetry.space_group_name_H-M   'P 1'
#
loop_
_entity.id
_entity.type
_entity.pdbx_description
1 polymer ?
#
loop_
_entity_poly.entity_id
_entity_poly.type
_entity_poly.pdbx_seq_one_letter_code
_entity_poly.pdbx_strand_id
1 'polypeptide(L)'
;MSEADRPQSPFAGQLDFSARPPVRKLSPEEIERQLAGHRLYLETEWRQGHRANFASADLTGRDFAGLNLRGIKMDRALLKGADCTRAGLQRANLIGALLEEARLDDADLVGARLSGANLVSASLENACLAKAEMEFALLAKAALRGANLRAADLSGALLDGAVLSRADLGEANLRGAGLRDARLDGVDRAMRGWAARFLPGPRCAARIYAAPICVWRGSTAPTYPTPISAAPKA
;
A
#
# COMPACT_ATOMS: atom_id res chain seq x y z
N MET A 1 -16.77 -23.16 31.13
CA MET A 1 -15.71 -23.16 30.10
C MET A 1 -14.85 -21.95 30.41
N SER A 2 -13.62 -22.20 30.88
CA SER A 2 -12.71 -21.16 31.33
C SER A 2 -12.03 -20.53 30.11
N GLU A 3 -11.57 -19.29 30.26
CA GLU A 3 -10.92 -18.48 29.22
C GLU A 3 -9.60 -19.07 28.67
N ALA A 4 -9.16 -20.20 29.20
CA ALA A 4 -7.94 -20.91 28.87
C ALA A 4 -8.01 -21.79 27.59
N ASP A 5 -9.20 -22.00 26.99
CA ASP A 5 -9.41 -22.94 25.88
C ASP A 5 -9.58 -22.28 24.50
N ARG A 6 -9.13 -21.03 24.33
CA ARG A 6 -9.07 -20.43 22.98
C ARG A 6 -7.80 -20.88 22.29
N PRO A 7 -7.89 -21.47 21.06
CA PRO A 7 -6.70 -21.80 20.29
C PRO A 7 -5.90 -20.52 20.03
N GLN A 8 -4.71 -20.46 20.61
CA GLN A 8 -3.77 -19.36 20.34
C GLN A 8 -3.36 -19.43 18.86
N SER A 9 -3.51 -18.32 18.16
CA SER A 9 -3.06 -18.19 16.79
C SER A 9 -1.56 -18.55 16.71
N PRO A 10 -1.12 -19.41 15.75
CA PRO A 10 0.30 -19.76 15.60
C PRO A 10 1.20 -18.58 15.28
N PHE A 11 0.66 -17.38 15.08
CA PHE A 11 1.38 -16.14 14.82
C PHE A 11 1.43 -15.17 16.00
N ALA A 12 0.91 -15.55 17.17
CA ALA A 12 0.85 -14.68 18.36
C ALA A 12 2.22 -14.40 19.01
N GLY A 13 3.32 -14.97 18.52
CA GLY A 13 4.64 -14.89 19.13
C GLY A 13 5.73 -14.17 18.31
N GLN A 14 5.47 -13.65 17.12
CA GLN A 14 6.55 -13.23 16.22
C GLN A 14 6.65 -11.75 15.85
N LEU A 15 5.71 -10.89 16.23
CA LEU A 15 5.85 -9.46 16.02
C LEU A 15 5.34 -8.72 17.27
N ASP A 16 6.19 -8.61 18.27
CA ASP A 16 5.94 -7.69 19.37
C ASP A 16 6.11 -6.25 18.87
N PHE A 17 5.01 -5.67 18.39
CA PHE A 17 4.93 -4.26 18.00
C PHE A 17 4.87 -3.31 19.21
N SER A 18 4.86 -3.82 20.44
CA SER A 18 4.76 -3.02 21.65
C SER A 18 6.10 -2.33 22.00
N ALA A 19 7.22 -2.90 21.61
CA ALA A 19 8.55 -2.31 21.80
C ALA A 19 8.99 -1.56 20.54
N ARG A 20 8.38 -0.39 20.26
CA ARG A 20 8.96 0.52 19.26
C ARG A 20 10.36 0.93 19.72
N PRO A 21 11.40 0.80 18.88
CA PRO A 21 12.70 1.34 19.21
C PRO A 21 12.54 2.84 19.50
N PRO A 22 13.39 3.42 20.38
CA PRO A 22 13.32 4.82 20.72
C PRO A 22 13.41 5.66 19.44
N VAL A 23 12.50 6.65 19.35
CA VAL A 23 12.46 7.58 18.21
C VAL A 23 13.72 8.43 18.23
N ARG A 24 14.44 8.46 17.13
CA ARG A 24 15.64 9.28 16.95
C ARG A 24 15.24 10.72 16.60
N LYS A 25 15.53 11.67 17.46
CA LYS A 25 15.40 13.09 17.14
C LYS A 25 16.70 13.54 16.49
N LEU A 26 16.63 13.94 15.23
CA LEU A 26 17.76 14.45 14.45
C LEU A 26 17.66 15.97 14.38
N SER A 27 18.80 16.65 14.47
CA SER A 27 18.82 18.09 14.23
C SER A 27 18.59 18.40 12.75
N PRO A 28 18.08 19.59 12.40
CA PRO A 28 17.95 19.99 11.00
C PRO A 28 19.26 19.83 10.21
N GLU A 29 20.38 20.21 10.82
CA GLU A 29 21.71 20.12 10.19
C GLU A 29 22.13 18.67 9.95
N GLU A 30 21.76 17.76 10.84
CA GLU A 30 22.04 16.33 10.66
C GLU A 30 21.23 15.75 9.52
N ILE A 31 19.95 16.12 9.40
CA ILE A 31 19.08 15.71 8.30
C ILE A 31 19.67 16.21 6.97
N GLU A 32 20.01 17.49 6.87
CA GLU A 32 20.61 18.06 5.65
C GLU A 32 21.93 17.39 5.29
N ARG A 33 22.78 17.09 6.27
CA ARG A 33 24.04 16.35 6.05
C ARG A 33 23.79 14.96 5.50
N GLN A 34 22.80 14.24 6.04
CA GLN A 34 22.41 12.91 5.57
C GLN A 34 21.88 12.97 4.14
N LEU A 35 21.04 13.96 3.81
CA LEU A 35 20.51 14.17 2.48
C LEU A 35 21.58 14.55 1.47
N ALA A 36 22.50 15.45 1.84
CA ALA A 36 23.64 15.84 1.00
C ALA A 36 24.56 14.63 0.70
N GLY A 37 24.86 13.82 1.73
CA GLY A 37 25.62 12.59 1.57
C GLY A 37 24.91 11.58 0.67
N HIS A 38 23.60 11.47 0.79
CA HIS A 38 22.78 10.58 -0.06
C HIS A 38 22.74 11.04 -1.52
N ARG A 39 22.60 12.34 -1.75
CA ARG A 39 22.66 12.89 -3.10
C ARG A 39 24.00 12.58 -3.76
N LEU A 40 25.10 12.84 -3.08
CA LEU A 40 26.44 12.53 -3.58
C LEU A 40 26.61 11.03 -3.86
N TYR A 41 26.06 10.16 -2.98
CA TYR A 41 26.06 8.72 -3.17
C TYR A 41 25.35 8.28 -4.44
N LEU A 42 24.23 8.92 -4.79
CA LEU A 42 23.48 8.62 -6.01
C LEU A 42 24.16 9.20 -7.27
N GLU A 43 24.63 10.45 -7.19
CA GLU A 43 25.29 11.15 -8.32
C GLU A 43 26.62 10.50 -8.73
N THR A 44 27.34 9.94 -7.77
CA THR A 44 28.63 9.27 -8.03
C THR A 44 28.51 7.77 -8.25
N GLU A 45 27.30 7.26 -8.48
CA GLU A 45 27.05 5.82 -8.63
C GLU A 45 27.67 5.01 -7.47
N TRP A 46 27.43 5.49 -6.24
CA TRP A 46 27.83 4.85 -4.96
C TRP A 46 29.30 4.93 -4.61
N ARG A 47 30.10 5.68 -5.35
CA ARG A 47 31.56 5.79 -5.13
C ARG A 47 31.90 6.76 -3.98
N GLN A 48 31.06 7.79 -3.77
CA GLN A 48 31.25 8.81 -2.72
C GLN A 48 29.95 9.03 -1.95
N GLY A 49 30.03 9.71 -0.82
CA GLY A 49 28.88 9.93 0.04
C GLY A 49 28.45 8.67 0.78
N HIS A 50 27.19 8.65 1.19
CA HIS A 50 26.61 7.50 1.91
C HIS A 50 25.10 7.45 1.71
N ARG A 51 24.53 6.26 1.79
CA ARG A 51 23.08 6.09 1.77
C ARG A 51 22.48 6.61 3.08
N ALA A 52 21.63 7.64 3.01
CA ALA A 52 20.98 8.21 4.18
C ALA A 52 20.21 7.15 4.98
N ASN A 53 20.31 7.26 6.30
CA ASN A 53 19.66 6.36 7.23
C ASN A 53 18.83 7.14 8.25
N PHE A 54 17.53 7.19 7.98
CA PHE A 54 16.50 7.79 8.83
C PHE A 54 15.63 6.73 9.53
N ALA A 55 16.14 5.52 9.69
CA ALA A 55 15.43 4.48 10.43
C ALA A 55 15.05 4.97 11.82
N SER A 56 13.77 4.83 12.19
CA SER A 56 13.17 5.30 13.44
C SER A 56 13.37 6.80 13.75
N ALA A 57 13.68 7.63 12.74
CA ALA A 57 13.84 9.07 12.92
C ALA A 57 12.48 9.78 12.94
N ASP A 58 12.41 10.90 13.68
CA ASP A 58 11.29 11.82 13.62
C ASP A 58 11.47 12.80 12.45
N LEU A 59 10.66 12.59 11.43
CA LEU A 59 10.62 13.37 10.20
C LEU A 59 9.22 13.95 9.97
N THR A 60 8.45 14.11 11.06
CA THR A 60 7.07 14.61 11.01
C THR A 60 7.03 15.97 10.33
N GLY A 61 6.13 16.11 9.33
CA GLY A 61 5.90 17.34 8.59
C GLY A 61 7.09 17.84 7.76
N ARG A 62 8.14 17.02 7.55
CA ARG A 62 9.31 17.41 6.76
C ARG A 62 8.98 17.45 5.27
N ASP A 63 9.67 18.37 4.58
CA ASP A 63 9.60 18.52 3.13
C ASP A 63 10.72 17.71 2.45
N PHE A 64 10.30 16.76 1.63
CA PHE A 64 11.12 15.92 0.76
C PHE A 64 10.66 16.01 -0.71
N ALA A 65 9.83 17.01 -1.03
CA ALA A 65 9.22 17.12 -2.35
C ALA A 65 10.27 17.21 -3.47
N GLY A 66 10.12 16.38 -4.48
CA GLY A 66 11.01 16.32 -5.64
C GLY A 66 12.42 15.79 -5.37
N LEU A 67 12.75 15.38 -4.15
CA LEU A 67 14.07 14.85 -3.83
C LEU A 67 14.27 13.44 -4.41
N ASN A 68 15.48 13.15 -4.84
CA ASN A 68 15.88 11.79 -5.20
C ASN A 68 16.33 11.03 -3.95
N LEU A 69 15.42 10.20 -3.44
CA LEU A 69 15.59 9.40 -2.22
C LEU A 69 15.67 7.89 -2.53
N ARG A 70 16.12 7.54 -3.73
CA ARG A 70 16.19 6.15 -4.19
C ARG A 70 16.98 5.28 -3.20
N GLY A 71 16.33 4.22 -2.73
CA GLY A 71 16.91 3.25 -1.81
C GLY A 71 17.17 3.76 -0.40
N ILE A 72 16.66 4.92 -0.02
CA ILE A 72 16.81 5.50 1.32
C ILE A 72 16.30 4.54 2.40
N LYS A 73 16.86 4.61 3.62
CA LYS A 73 16.38 3.86 4.77
C LYS A 73 15.55 4.76 5.67
N MET A 74 14.24 4.46 5.74
CA MET A 74 13.23 5.15 6.55
C MET A 74 12.32 4.14 7.28
N ASP A 75 12.82 2.92 7.53
CA ASP A 75 12.04 1.92 8.26
C ASP A 75 11.66 2.44 9.65
N ARG A 76 10.38 2.30 10.01
CA ARG A 76 9.80 2.80 11.26
C ARG A 76 9.96 4.30 11.50
N ALA A 77 10.31 5.10 10.49
CA ALA A 77 10.39 6.55 10.63
C ALA A 77 8.99 7.15 10.86
N LEU A 78 8.94 8.26 11.61
CA LEU A 78 7.74 9.07 11.76
C LEU A 78 7.71 10.08 10.62
N LEU A 79 6.81 9.89 9.67
CA LEU A 79 6.63 10.70 8.47
C LEU A 79 5.21 11.28 8.40
N LYS A 80 4.54 11.38 9.56
CA LYS A 80 3.19 11.95 9.61
C LYS A 80 3.17 13.35 9.00
N GLY A 81 2.29 13.56 8.00
CA GLY A 81 2.15 14.85 7.31
C GLY A 81 3.37 15.28 6.53
N ALA A 82 4.38 14.44 6.31
CA ALA A 82 5.55 14.79 5.49
C ALA A 82 5.13 14.98 4.03
N ASP A 83 5.79 15.91 3.33
CA ASP A 83 5.60 16.15 1.91
C ASP A 83 6.67 15.41 1.11
N CYS A 84 6.27 14.35 0.42
CA CYS A 84 7.08 13.56 -0.50
C CYS A 84 6.53 13.65 -1.94
N THR A 85 5.81 14.73 -2.27
CA THR A 85 5.25 14.95 -3.60
C THR A 85 6.35 14.92 -4.65
N ARG A 86 6.18 14.10 -5.70
CA ARG A 86 7.18 13.87 -6.77
C ARG A 86 8.54 13.37 -6.29
N ALA A 87 8.66 12.89 -5.07
CA ALA A 87 9.92 12.32 -4.59
C ALA A 87 10.26 11.00 -5.31
N GLY A 88 11.54 10.79 -5.60
CA GLY A 88 12.05 9.52 -6.12
C GLY A 88 12.34 8.56 -4.97
N LEU A 89 11.40 7.69 -4.63
CA LEU A 89 11.47 6.73 -3.52
C LEU A 89 11.63 5.27 -4.00
N GLN A 90 12.15 5.07 -5.22
CA GLN A 90 12.34 3.71 -5.76
C GLN A 90 13.19 2.87 -4.80
N ARG A 91 12.71 1.67 -4.48
CA ARG A 91 13.38 0.72 -3.57
C ARG A 91 13.68 1.31 -2.18
N ALA A 92 13.01 2.39 -1.76
CA ALA A 92 13.12 2.91 -0.41
C ALA A 92 12.64 1.86 0.61
N ASN A 93 13.31 1.80 1.76
CA ASN A 93 12.86 0.97 2.87
C ASN A 93 11.99 1.82 3.82
N LEU A 94 10.68 1.61 3.75
CA LEU A 94 9.64 2.28 4.54
C LEU A 94 8.86 1.28 5.40
N ILE A 95 9.44 0.09 5.68
CA ILE A 95 8.78 -0.95 6.48
C ILE A 95 8.36 -0.39 7.83
N GLY A 96 7.06 -0.50 8.16
CA GLY A 96 6.51 -0.02 9.42
C GLY A 96 6.60 1.48 9.65
N ALA A 97 6.90 2.29 8.61
CA ALA A 97 6.92 3.75 8.70
C ALA A 97 5.51 4.30 8.97
N LEU A 98 5.43 5.42 9.70
CA LEU A 98 4.19 6.13 10.01
C LEU A 98 4.02 7.30 9.05
N LEU A 99 3.22 7.09 8.01
CA LEU A 99 2.97 8.00 6.89
C LEU A 99 1.53 8.55 6.92
N GLU A 100 0.90 8.59 8.09
CA GLU A 100 -0.45 9.15 8.22
C GLU A 100 -0.48 10.58 7.68
N GLU A 101 -1.48 10.88 6.84
CA GLU A 101 -1.67 12.20 6.26
C GLU A 101 -0.48 12.71 5.41
N ALA A 102 0.52 11.86 5.12
CA ALA A 102 1.64 12.22 4.24
C ALA A 102 1.17 12.44 2.80
N ARG A 103 1.89 13.31 2.09
CA ARG A 103 1.68 13.59 0.66
C ARG A 103 2.73 12.86 -0.14
N LEU A 104 2.27 11.97 -1.01
CA LEU A 104 3.09 11.14 -1.91
C LEU A 104 2.58 11.24 -3.35
N ASP A 105 1.88 12.34 -3.66
CA ASP A 105 1.30 12.55 -4.99
C ASP A 105 2.40 12.60 -6.05
N ASP A 106 2.19 11.90 -7.17
CA ASP A 106 3.16 11.76 -8.27
C ASP A 106 4.52 11.17 -7.84
N ALA A 107 4.68 10.63 -6.63
CA ALA A 107 5.93 10.04 -6.16
C ALA A 107 6.24 8.71 -6.90
N ASP A 108 7.51 8.44 -7.10
CA ASP A 108 7.98 7.17 -7.66
C ASP A 108 8.43 6.22 -6.55
N LEU A 109 7.58 5.25 -6.24
CA LEU A 109 7.75 4.22 -5.20
C LEU A 109 7.97 2.83 -5.81
N VAL A 110 8.45 2.73 -7.05
CA VAL A 110 8.67 1.43 -7.72
C VAL A 110 9.56 0.54 -6.86
N GLY A 111 9.03 -0.65 -6.50
CA GLY A 111 9.72 -1.63 -5.69
C GLY A 111 10.06 -1.13 -4.27
N ALA A 112 9.40 -0.09 -3.77
CA ALA A 112 9.54 0.36 -2.38
C ALA A 112 8.98 -0.70 -1.42
N ARG A 113 9.58 -0.78 -0.23
CA ARG A 113 9.17 -1.70 0.83
C ARG A 113 8.34 -0.95 1.86
N LEU A 114 7.05 -1.20 1.87
CA LEU A 114 6.04 -0.54 2.69
C LEU A 114 5.27 -1.55 3.57
N SER A 115 5.80 -2.76 3.75
CA SER A 115 5.13 -3.80 4.55
C SER A 115 4.87 -3.29 5.96
N GLY A 116 3.61 -3.37 6.41
CA GLY A 116 3.16 -2.87 7.71
C GLY A 116 3.25 -1.35 7.89
N ALA A 117 3.51 -0.56 6.85
CA ALA A 117 3.49 0.90 6.93
C ALA A 117 2.08 1.43 7.18
N ASN A 118 1.98 2.54 7.93
CA ASN A 118 0.72 3.22 8.17
C ASN A 118 0.56 4.42 7.25
N LEU A 119 -0.31 4.28 6.26
CA LEU A 119 -0.65 5.27 5.22
C LEU A 119 -2.10 5.75 5.37
N VAL A 120 -2.67 5.67 6.57
CA VAL A 120 -4.06 6.12 6.81
C VAL A 120 -4.20 7.59 6.41
N SER A 121 -5.20 7.87 5.56
CA SER A 121 -5.47 9.22 5.03
C SER A 121 -4.32 9.86 4.24
N ALA A 122 -3.29 9.11 3.85
CA ALA A 122 -2.22 9.62 2.99
C ALA A 122 -2.74 9.87 1.57
N SER A 123 -2.12 10.85 0.88
CA SER A 123 -2.35 11.11 -0.53
C SER A 123 -1.26 10.45 -1.38
N LEU A 124 -1.68 9.62 -2.34
CA LEU A 124 -0.83 8.90 -3.29
C LEU A 124 -1.42 9.04 -4.71
N GLU A 125 -2.04 10.17 -5.02
CA GLU A 125 -2.65 10.37 -6.34
C GLU A 125 -1.57 10.30 -7.42
N ASN A 126 -1.82 9.49 -8.46
CA ASN A 126 -0.89 9.22 -9.56
C ASN A 126 0.48 8.65 -9.15
N ALA A 127 0.68 8.25 -7.91
CA ALA A 127 1.95 7.66 -7.47
C ALA A 127 2.25 6.35 -8.20
N CYS A 128 3.53 6.10 -8.48
CA CYS A 128 3.98 4.85 -9.09
C CYS A 128 4.42 3.85 -8.00
N LEU A 129 3.56 2.91 -7.66
CA LEU A 129 3.76 1.85 -6.67
C LEU A 129 3.98 0.47 -7.32
N ALA A 130 4.39 0.45 -8.59
CA ALA A 130 4.60 -0.80 -9.30
C ALA A 130 5.62 -1.68 -8.58
N LYS A 131 5.26 -2.96 -8.35
CA LYS A 131 6.09 -3.94 -7.62
C LYS A 131 6.42 -3.53 -6.17
N ALA A 132 5.69 -2.61 -5.56
CA ALA A 132 5.88 -2.26 -4.15
C ALA A 132 5.44 -3.42 -3.25
N GLU A 133 6.20 -3.64 -2.16
CA GLU A 133 5.87 -4.59 -1.09
C GLU A 133 5.03 -3.86 -0.05
N MET A 134 3.73 -4.16 0.01
CA MET A 134 2.75 -3.43 0.87
C MET A 134 1.93 -4.40 1.73
N GLU A 135 2.47 -5.57 2.04
CA GLU A 135 1.80 -6.57 2.85
C GLU A 135 1.43 -5.98 4.22
N PHE A 136 0.19 -6.17 4.63
CA PHE A 136 -0.35 -5.66 5.89
C PHE A 136 -0.27 -4.14 6.07
N ALA A 137 -0.06 -3.37 5.01
CA ALA A 137 -0.07 -1.91 5.08
C ALA A 137 -1.47 -1.38 5.44
N LEU A 138 -1.51 -0.30 6.20
CA LEU A 138 -2.75 0.37 6.60
C LEU A 138 -3.00 1.54 5.64
N LEU A 139 -3.98 1.40 4.76
CA LEU A 139 -4.33 2.36 3.71
C LEU A 139 -5.77 2.88 3.86
N ALA A 140 -6.33 2.76 5.07
CA ALA A 140 -7.70 3.22 5.29
C ALA A 140 -7.84 4.71 4.92
N LYS A 141 -8.87 5.03 4.08
CA LYS A 141 -9.14 6.39 3.57
C LYS A 141 -8.00 7.02 2.75
N ALA A 142 -6.99 6.27 2.34
CA ALA A 142 -5.93 6.79 1.47
C ALA A 142 -6.48 7.17 0.09
N ALA A 143 -5.93 8.24 -0.52
CA ALA A 143 -6.25 8.65 -1.86
C ALA A 143 -5.23 8.05 -2.85
N LEU A 144 -5.67 7.08 -3.65
CA LEU A 144 -4.87 6.33 -4.62
C LEU A 144 -5.40 6.52 -6.05
N ARG A 145 -6.09 7.63 -6.31
CA ARG A 145 -6.65 7.91 -7.64
C ARG A 145 -5.54 7.91 -8.69
N GLY A 146 -5.72 7.12 -9.76
CA GLY A 146 -4.76 7.03 -10.85
C GLY A 146 -3.42 6.42 -10.50
N ALA A 147 -3.22 5.93 -9.27
CA ALA A 147 -1.96 5.28 -8.86
C ALA A 147 -1.68 4.02 -9.69
N ASN A 148 -0.42 3.78 -10.00
CA ASN A 148 0.04 2.56 -10.64
C ASN A 148 0.48 1.55 -9.57
N LEU A 149 -0.33 0.53 -9.33
CA LEU A 149 -0.10 -0.56 -8.37
C LEU A 149 0.19 -1.90 -9.07
N ARG A 150 0.63 -1.87 -10.35
CA ARG A 150 0.91 -3.10 -11.11
C ARG A 150 1.90 -3.99 -10.36
N ALA A 151 1.55 -5.26 -10.23
CA ALA A 151 2.36 -6.27 -9.57
C ALA A 151 2.75 -5.92 -8.11
N ALA A 152 2.07 -4.98 -7.46
CA ALA A 152 2.27 -4.68 -6.04
C ALA A 152 1.72 -5.81 -5.17
N ASP A 153 2.38 -6.08 -4.04
CA ASP A 153 1.85 -7.01 -3.03
C ASP A 153 1.08 -6.24 -1.95
N LEU A 154 -0.23 -6.34 -1.98
CA LEU A 154 -1.18 -5.75 -1.03
C LEU A 154 -1.82 -6.83 -0.15
N SER A 155 -1.18 -8.01 -0.04
CA SER A 155 -1.75 -9.10 0.75
C SER A 155 -1.95 -8.68 2.21
N GLY A 156 -3.17 -8.90 2.72
CA GLY A 156 -3.56 -8.50 4.07
C GLY A 156 -3.63 -7.00 4.32
N ALA A 157 -3.43 -6.14 3.33
CA ALA A 157 -3.52 -4.69 3.49
C ALA A 157 -4.95 -4.22 3.81
N LEU A 158 -5.10 -3.15 4.58
CA LEU A 158 -6.39 -2.57 4.95
C LEU A 158 -6.65 -1.29 4.14
N LEU A 159 -7.53 -1.38 3.14
CA LEU A 159 -7.89 -0.29 2.22
C LEU A 159 -9.33 0.21 2.47
N ASP A 160 -9.85 0.05 3.68
CA ASP A 160 -11.24 0.43 3.99
C ASP A 160 -11.47 1.94 3.74
N GLY A 161 -12.43 2.27 2.88
CA GLY A 161 -12.72 3.63 2.48
C GLY A 161 -11.69 4.29 1.56
N ALA A 162 -10.67 3.57 1.09
CA ALA A 162 -9.66 4.10 0.16
C ALA A 162 -10.28 4.45 -1.20
N VAL A 163 -9.69 5.44 -1.88
CA VAL A 163 -10.11 5.90 -3.21
C VAL A 163 -9.12 5.41 -4.26
N LEU A 164 -9.44 4.29 -4.92
CA LEU A 164 -8.64 3.67 -5.97
C LEU A 164 -9.18 3.96 -7.39
N SER A 165 -10.03 4.98 -7.53
CA SER A 165 -10.64 5.30 -8.83
C SER A 165 -9.56 5.51 -9.90
N ARG A 166 -9.65 4.78 -11.03
CA ARG A 166 -8.68 4.78 -12.14
C ARG A 166 -7.27 4.28 -11.78
N ALA A 167 -7.09 3.62 -10.65
CA ALA A 167 -5.81 2.98 -10.34
C ALA A 167 -5.57 1.76 -11.25
N ASP A 168 -4.31 1.51 -11.59
CA ASP A 168 -3.89 0.29 -12.29
C ASP A 168 -3.46 -0.76 -11.26
N LEU A 169 -4.28 -1.79 -11.06
CA LEU A 169 -4.05 -2.94 -10.17
C LEU A 169 -3.64 -4.20 -10.96
N GLY A 170 -3.19 -4.06 -12.20
CA GLY A 170 -2.77 -5.18 -13.03
C GLY A 170 -1.74 -6.06 -12.31
N GLU A 171 -2.00 -7.36 -12.22
CA GLU A 171 -1.13 -8.35 -11.56
C GLU A 171 -0.92 -8.13 -10.04
N ALA A 172 -1.59 -7.16 -9.41
CA ALA A 172 -1.46 -6.92 -7.97
C ALA A 172 -2.02 -8.09 -7.14
N ASN A 173 -1.34 -8.40 -6.03
CA ASN A 173 -1.79 -9.41 -5.07
C ASN A 173 -2.61 -8.75 -3.96
N LEU A 174 -3.93 -8.95 -3.98
CA LEU A 174 -4.87 -8.41 -2.98
C LEU A 174 -5.40 -9.51 -2.03
N ARG A 175 -4.69 -10.62 -1.90
CA ARG A 175 -5.14 -11.75 -1.07
C ARG A 175 -5.32 -11.34 0.39
N GLY A 176 -6.54 -11.47 0.93
CA GLY A 176 -6.85 -11.11 2.31
C GLY A 176 -6.93 -9.61 2.58
N ALA A 177 -6.85 -8.75 1.54
CA ALA A 177 -6.98 -7.31 1.74
C ALA A 177 -8.40 -6.90 2.13
N GLY A 178 -8.54 -5.91 3.04
CA GLY A 178 -9.80 -5.27 3.40
C GLY A 178 -10.11 -4.12 2.42
N LEU A 179 -11.31 -4.13 1.83
CA LEU A 179 -11.73 -3.14 0.82
C LEU A 179 -13.14 -2.61 1.12
N ARG A 180 -13.55 -2.57 2.39
CA ARG A 180 -14.89 -2.09 2.76
C ARG A 180 -15.03 -0.62 2.36
N ASP A 181 -16.11 -0.30 1.68
CA ASP A 181 -16.41 1.06 1.21
C ASP A 181 -15.31 1.71 0.32
N ALA A 182 -14.35 0.93 -0.16
CA ALA A 182 -13.34 1.41 -1.12
C ALA A 182 -13.98 1.76 -2.46
N ARG A 183 -13.49 2.84 -3.10
CA ARG A 183 -13.95 3.28 -4.42
C ARG A 183 -13.01 2.76 -5.50
N LEU A 184 -13.55 1.93 -6.40
CA LEU A 184 -12.83 1.22 -7.46
C LEU A 184 -13.32 1.61 -8.87
N ASP A 185 -13.86 2.82 -9.04
CA ASP A 185 -14.43 3.27 -10.31
C ASP A 185 -13.34 3.37 -11.37
N GLY A 186 -13.52 2.69 -12.52
CA GLY A 186 -12.57 2.76 -13.64
C GLY A 186 -11.21 2.08 -13.40
N VAL A 187 -11.10 1.19 -12.41
CA VAL A 187 -9.92 0.36 -12.21
C VAL A 187 -9.74 -0.59 -13.40
N ASP A 188 -8.52 -0.72 -13.92
CA ASP A 188 -8.23 -1.67 -14.99
C ASP A 188 -8.38 -3.12 -14.47
N ARG A 189 -9.25 -3.89 -15.12
CA ARG A 189 -9.70 -5.23 -14.70
C ARG A 189 -8.86 -6.37 -15.28
N ALA A 190 -7.72 -6.10 -15.86
CA ALA A 190 -6.81 -7.14 -16.33
C ALA A 190 -6.20 -7.97 -15.18
N MET A 191 -6.91 -8.07 -14.07
CA MET A 191 -6.49 -8.81 -12.86
C MET A 191 -6.67 -10.31 -13.07
N ARG A 192 -5.58 -11.02 -13.22
CA ARG A 192 -5.57 -12.49 -13.16
C ARG A 192 -5.72 -12.91 -11.70
N GLY A 193 -6.87 -13.50 -11.34
CA GLY A 193 -7.08 -14.16 -10.04
C GLY A 193 -8.06 -13.46 -9.07
N TRP A 194 -8.70 -12.36 -9.45
CA TRP A 194 -9.58 -11.60 -8.57
C TRP A 194 -10.97 -12.20 -8.33
N ALA A 195 -11.42 -13.10 -9.18
CA ALA A 195 -12.83 -13.53 -9.25
C ALA A 195 -13.33 -14.45 -8.12
N ALA A 196 -12.48 -14.99 -7.24
CA ALA A 196 -12.90 -16.11 -6.42
C ALA A 196 -12.84 -15.92 -4.88
N ARG A 197 -12.31 -14.83 -4.30
CA ARG A 197 -12.05 -14.80 -2.86
C ARG A 197 -12.44 -13.53 -2.09
N PHE A 198 -13.12 -12.57 -2.70
CA PHE A 198 -13.33 -11.24 -2.09
C PHE A 198 -14.77 -10.87 -1.76
N LEU A 199 -15.68 -11.80 -1.53
CA LEU A 199 -17.03 -11.44 -1.10
C LEU A 199 -17.37 -11.98 0.28
N PRO A 200 -17.26 -11.16 1.34
CA PRO A 200 -18.27 -11.19 2.36
C PRO A 200 -19.05 -9.86 2.36
N GLY A 201 -20.21 -9.86 1.72
CA GLY A 201 -21.24 -8.86 1.93
C GLY A 201 -21.81 -8.23 0.66
N PRO A 202 -23.15 -8.07 0.61
CA PRO A 202 -23.87 -7.58 -0.57
C PRO A 202 -23.59 -6.10 -0.93
N ARG A 203 -22.91 -5.33 -0.08
CA ARG A 203 -22.63 -3.91 -0.31
C ARG A 203 -21.41 -3.63 -1.18
N CYS A 204 -20.39 -4.50 -1.20
CA CYS A 204 -19.23 -4.36 -2.09
C CYS A 204 -19.58 -4.71 -3.54
N ALA A 205 -20.43 -5.71 -3.76
CA ALA A 205 -20.85 -6.13 -5.10
C ALA A 205 -21.60 -5.03 -5.87
N ALA A 206 -22.44 -4.24 -5.20
CA ALA A 206 -23.29 -3.25 -5.84
C ALA A 206 -22.52 -2.03 -6.42
N ARG A 207 -21.38 -1.65 -5.85
CA ARG A 207 -20.56 -0.52 -6.36
C ARG A 207 -19.55 -0.92 -7.43
N ILE A 208 -19.13 -2.17 -7.45
CA ILE A 208 -18.24 -2.72 -8.49
C ILE A 208 -19.00 -2.90 -9.83
N TYR A 209 -20.31 -3.15 -9.78
CA TYR A 209 -21.15 -3.42 -10.95
C TYR A 209 -21.85 -2.19 -11.55
N ALA A 210 -21.74 -1.00 -10.95
CA ALA A 210 -22.43 0.21 -11.41
C ALA A 210 -21.70 0.99 -12.53
N ALA A 211 -20.62 0.46 -13.11
CA ALA A 211 -20.00 1.04 -14.31
C ALA A 211 -20.59 0.41 -15.58
N PRO A 212 -20.82 1.21 -16.67
CA PRO A 212 -21.45 0.70 -17.88
C PRO A 212 -20.67 -0.46 -18.47
N ILE A 213 -21.43 -1.49 -18.87
CA ILE A 213 -20.95 -2.72 -19.49
C ILE A 213 -20.23 -2.36 -20.79
N CYS A 214 -18.91 -2.33 -20.81
CA CYS A 214 -18.15 -2.40 -22.04
C CYS A 214 -18.23 -3.82 -22.57
N VAL A 215 -18.87 -3.98 -23.72
CA VAL A 215 -19.14 -5.23 -24.44
C VAL A 215 -17.83 -6.00 -24.64
N TRP A 216 -17.76 -7.16 -24.03
CA TRP A 216 -16.71 -8.14 -24.28
C TRP A 216 -16.89 -8.73 -25.68
N ARG A 217 -16.01 -8.42 -26.62
CA ARG A 217 -15.90 -9.17 -27.88
C ARG A 217 -14.73 -10.15 -27.75
N GLY A 218 -15.05 -11.42 -27.62
CA GLY A 218 -14.08 -12.50 -27.87
C GLY A 218 -14.23 -13.71 -26.96
N SER A 219 -14.80 -14.76 -27.55
CA SER A 219 -14.69 -16.19 -27.32
C SER A 219 -15.07 -16.78 -25.94
N THR A 220 -16.17 -17.58 -26.02
CA THR A 220 -16.61 -18.67 -25.12
C THR A 220 -16.80 -18.36 -23.64
N ALA A 221 -18.08 -18.18 -23.30
CA ALA A 221 -18.55 -18.14 -21.91
C ALA A 221 -18.38 -19.52 -21.24
N PRO A 222 -17.91 -19.57 -19.98
CA PRO A 222 -18.06 -20.76 -19.17
C PRO A 222 -19.53 -20.94 -18.78
N THR A 223 -20.08 -22.10 -19.07
CA THR A 223 -21.42 -22.52 -18.64
C THR A 223 -21.42 -22.77 -17.13
N TYR A 224 -22.20 -22.00 -16.40
CA TYR A 224 -22.50 -22.28 -15.00
C TYR A 224 -23.65 -23.28 -14.92
N PRO A 225 -23.60 -24.31 -14.06
CA PRO A 225 -24.74 -25.18 -13.83
C PRO A 225 -25.86 -24.39 -13.14
N THR A 226 -27.06 -24.49 -13.66
CA THR A 226 -28.28 -23.94 -13.08
C THR A 226 -28.56 -24.56 -11.71
N PRO A 227 -28.99 -23.77 -10.69
CA PRO A 227 -29.41 -24.35 -9.44
C PRO A 227 -30.68 -25.19 -9.61
N ILE A 228 -30.65 -26.42 -9.11
CA ILE A 228 -31.77 -27.35 -9.13
C ILE A 228 -32.84 -26.77 -8.19
N SER A 229 -33.99 -26.41 -8.79
CA SER A 229 -35.19 -26.03 -8.05
C SER A 229 -35.72 -27.25 -7.31
N ALA A 230 -35.69 -27.23 -5.99
CA ALA A 230 -36.41 -28.21 -5.16
C ALA A 230 -37.89 -27.89 -5.19
N ALA A 231 -38.68 -28.75 -5.80
CA ALA A 231 -40.15 -28.70 -5.74
C ALA A 231 -40.65 -29.06 -4.32
N PRO A 232 -41.73 -28.44 -3.83
CA PRO A 232 -42.33 -28.82 -2.59
C PRO A 232 -43.06 -30.16 -2.71
N LYS A 233 -42.81 -31.06 -1.78
CA LYS A 233 -43.64 -32.28 -1.62
C LYS A 233 -44.93 -31.88 -0.92
N ALA A 234 -46.02 -32.37 -1.54
CA ALA A 234 -47.35 -32.40 -0.97
C ALA A 234 -47.43 -33.33 0.24
#